data_4adba40ab9ca63940909f106da032e7d
#
_entry.id   4adba40ab9ca63940909f106da032e7d
#
_cell.length_a   1.000
_cell.length_b   1.000
_cell.length_c   1.000
_cell.angle_alpha   90.00
_cell.angle_beta   90.00
_cell.angle_gamma   90.00
#
_symmetry.space_group_name_H-M   'P 1'
#
loop_
_entity.id
_entity.type
_entity.pdbx_description
1 polymer ?
#
loop_
_entity_poly.entity_id
_entity_poly.type
_entity_poly.pdbx_seq_one_letter_code
_entity_poly.pdbx_strand_id
1 'polypeptide(L)'
;MAEKRNNIVLIGMPGAGKSTLGVVLAKIMSMKFVDADLVIQEQMDKTLQTIIDAMGPDGFIQVENEILSDIEADDTVIATGGSAVYSDEAMRHLAEIGVIVYLEIGYDSLVGRLGDLQERGVVLKGGMGMSLRELYAERKPLYEKYAEVTVNVEDLNITAAARRVACALDHCETFE
;
A
#
# COMPACT_ATOMS: atom_id res chain seq x y z
N MET A 1 20.16 9.37 16.74
CA MET A 1 19.36 10.42 16.06
C MET A 1 18.09 9.75 15.59
N ALA A 2 16.94 10.34 15.84
CA ALA A 2 15.70 9.80 15.30
C ALA A 2 15.81 9.83 13.77
N GLU A 3 15.55 8.69 13.10
CA GLU A 3 15.44 8.65 11.66
C GLU A 3 14.35 9.64 11.22
N LYS A 4 14.66 10.41 10.21
CA LYS A 4 13.76 11.46 9.73
C LYS A 4 12.57 10.80 9.04
N ARG A 5 11.37 10.98 9.57
CA ARG A 5 10.11 10.48 8.98
C ARG A 5 9.70 11.32 7.76
N ASN A 6 10.49 11.26 6.70
CA ASN A 6 10.28 12.08 5.49
C ASN A 6 9.73 11.29 4.30
N ASN A 7 9.29 10.05 4.53
CA ASN A 7 8.65 9.26 3.50
C ASN A 7 7.12 9.32 3.62
N ILE A 8 6.44 8.99 2.54
CA ILE A 8 4.98 8.81 2.49
C ILE A 8 4.71 7.36 2.13
N VAL A 9 3.99 6.64 2.98
CA VAL A 9 3.66 5.22 2.76
C VAL A 9 2.19 5.09 2.41
N LEU A 10 1.89 4.60 1.21
CA LEU A 10 0.52 4.40 0.74
C LEU A 10 0.06 2.97 1.02
N ILE A 11 -1.02 2.84 1.77
CA ILE A 11 -1.71 1.58 2.05
C ILE A 11 -3.16 1.63 1.54
N GLY A 12 -3.76 0.48 1.33
CA GLY A 12 -5.14 0.36 0.86
C GLY A 12 -5.37 -0.89 0.03
N MET A 13 -6.61 -1.11 -0.36
CA MET A 13 -7.02 -2.25 -1.15
C MET A 13 -6.29 -2.34 -2.50
N PRO A 14 -6.08 -3.55 -3.03
CA PRO A 14 -5.72 -3.73 -4.44
C PRO A 14 -6.74 -3.00 -5.32
N GLY A 15 -6.30 -2.28 -6.33
CA GLY A 15 -7.19 -1.48 -7.18
C GLY A 15 -7.55 -0.09 -6.65
N ALA A 16 -7.12 0.29 -5.45
CA ALA A 16 -7.26 1.66 -4.94
C ALA A 16 -6.41 2.69 -5.70
N GLY A 17 -5.41 2.21 -6.47
CA GLY A 17 -4.57 3.06 -7.31
C GLY A 17 -3.26 3.50 -6.66
N LYS A 18 -2.79 2.82 -5.62
CA LYS A 18 -1.58 3.17 -4.86
C LYS A 18 -0.35 3.41 -5.73
N SER A 19 -0.02 2.49 -6.63
CA SER A 19 1.18 2.60 -7.48
C SER A 19 1.06 3.76 -8.46
N THR A 20 -0.05 3.88 -9.17
CA THR A 20 -0.26 4.97 -10.14
C THR A 20 -0.36 6.33 -9.46
N LEU A 21 -1.11 6.43 -8.38
CA LEU A 21 -1.25 7.64 -7.58
C LEU A 21 0.10 8.01 -6.95
N GLY A 22 0.83 7.02 -6.45
CA GLY A 22 2.14 7.22 -5.83
C GLY A 22 3.16 7.87 -6.75
N VAL A 23 3.21 7.48 -8.02
CA VAL A 23 4.09 8.13 -9.03
C VAL A 23 3.71 9.61 -9.22
N VAL A 24 2.42 9.91 -9.35
CA VAL A 24 1.93 11.29 -9.52
C VAL A 24 2.17 12.12 -8.27
N LEU A 25 1.91 11.55 -7.10
CA LEU A 25 2.16 12.18 -5.80
C LEU A 25 3.65 12.51 -5.62
N ALA A 26 4.53 11.55 -5.90
CA ALA A 26 5.97 11.75 -5.83
C ALA A 26 6.44 12.91 -6.71
N LYS A 27 5.87 13.02 -7.92
CA LYS A 27 6.15 14.15 -8.80
C LYS A 27 5.64 15.49 -8.24
N ILE A 28 4.43 15.53 -7.67
CA ILE A 28 3.85 16.72 -7.05
C ILE A 28 4.71 17.18 -5.86
N MET A 29 5.14 16.24 -5.02
CA MET A 29 5.89 16.49 -3.80
C MET A 29 7.42 16.61 -4.03
N SER A 30 7.89 16.44 -5.26
CA SER A 30 9.32 16.39 -5.60
C SER A 30 10.11 15.30 -4.87
N MET A 31 9.47 14.17 -4.65
CA MET A 31 9.99 12.98 -3.95
C MET A 31 10.36 11.86 -4.93
N LYS A 32 11.14 10.90 -4.47
CA LYS A 32 11.36 9.62 -5.15
C LYS A 32 10.11 8.75 -5.08
N PHE A 33 10.07 7.69 -5.89
CA PHE A 33 8.99 6.68 -5.84
C PHE A 33 9.54 5.27 -5.78
N VAL A 34 8.95 4.45 -4.92
CA VAL A 34 9.23 3.02 -4.79
C VAL A 34 7.91 2.26 -4.78
N ASP A 35 7.81 1.24 -5.62
CA ASP A 35 6.73 0.24 -5.58
C ASP A 35 7.25 -1.02 -4.87
N ALA A 36 6.68 -1.33 -3.72
CA ALA A 36 7.12 -2.47 -2.90
C ALA A 36 6.94 -3.81 -3.62
N ASP A 37 5.91 -3.95 -4.44
CA ASP A 37 5.71 -5.17 -5.24
C ASP A 37 6.84 -5.39 -6.25
N LEU A 38 7.36 -4.32 -6.84
CA LEU A 38 8.52 -4.40 -7.74
C LEU A 38 9.80 -4.74 -6.98
N VAL A 39 9.98 -4.20 -5.79
CA VAL A 39 11.12 -4.53 -4.92
C VAL A 39 11.12 -6.02 -4.56
N ILE A 40 9.95 -6.57 -4.20
CA ILE A 40 9.80 -8.01 -3.91
C ILE A 40 10.16 -8.85 -5.14
N GLN A 41 9.64 -8.48 -6.30
CA GLN A 41 9.92 -9.22 -7.55
C GLN A 41 11.40 -9.17 -7.94
N GLU A 42 12.05 -8.02 -7.75
CA GLU A 42 13.48 -7.86 -8.02
C GLU A 42 14.34 -8.70 -7.07
N GLN A 43 14.08 -8.64 -5.77
CA GLN A 43 14.84 -9.40 -4.78
C GLN A 43 14.65 -10.91 -4.90
N MET A 44 13.45 -11.35 -5.26
CA MET A 44 13.13 -12.76 -5.44
C MET A 44 13.46 -13.28 -6.84
N ASP A 45 13.77 -12.43 -7.80
CA ASP A 45 13.94 -12.74 -9.23
C ASP A 45 12.75 -13.55 -9.79
N LYS A 46 11.54 -13.17 -9.40
CA LYS A 46 10.28 -13.85 -9.76
C LYS A 46 9.12 -12.86 -9.79
N THR A 47 8.08 -13.17 -10.55
CA THR A 47 6.82 -12.44 -10.46
C THR A 47 6.10 -12.74 -9.15
N LEU A 48 5.26 -11.81 -8.68
CA LEU A 48 4.44 -12.02 -7.47
C LEU A 48 3.63 -13.32 -7.57
N GLN A 49 3.02 -13.57 -8.73
CA GLN A 49 2.21 -14.78 -8.94
C GLN A 49 3.06 -16.05 -8.78
N THR A 50 4.27 -16.07 -9.33
CA THR A 50 5.19 -17.21 -9.19
C THR A 50 5.58 -17.45 -7.72
N ILE A 51 5.79 -16.38 -6.94
CA ILE A 51 6.11 -16.49 -5.51
C ILE A 51 4.90 -17.06 -4.75
N ILE A 52 3.70 -16.54 -5.00
CA ILE A 52 2.45 -17.00 -4.37
C ILE A 52 2.19 -18.48 -4.72
N ASP A 53 2.35 -18.87 -5.98
CA ASP A 53 2.14 -20.24 -6.43
C ASP A 53 3.12 -21.23 -5.77
N ALA A 54 4.36 -20.80 -5.55
CA ALA A 54 5.40 -21.63 -4.95
C ALA A 54 5.31 -21.72 -3.43
N MET A 55 4.96 -20.63 -2.74
CA MET A 55 5.03 -20.50 -1.28
C MET A 55 3.66 -20.41 -0.59
N GLY A 56 2.61 -20.26 -1.36
CA GLY A 56 1.26 -19.97 -0.86
C GLY A 56 1.11 -18.54 -0.33
N PRO A 57 -0.13 -18.15 0.03
CA PRO A 57 -0.43 -16.81 0.55
C PRO A 57 0.34 -16.46 1.83
N ASP A 58 0.44 -17.38 2.78
CA ASP A 58 1.15 -17.17 4.04
C ASP A 58 2.66 -17.04 3.83
N GLY A 59 3.25 -17.83 2.93
CA GLY A 59 4.64 -17.72 2.57
C GLY A 59 4.96 -16.40 1.87
N PHE A 60 4.07 -15.93 1.00
CA PHE A 60 4.21 -14.60 0.38
C PHE A 60 4.16 -13.48 1.42
N ILE A 61 3.22 -13.52 2.36
CA ILE A 61 3.11 -12.51 3.43
C ILE A 61 4.39 -12.47 4.27
N GLN A 62 5.01 -13.63 4.53
CA GLN A 62 6.29 -13.68 5.25
C GLN A 62 7.41 -13.00 4.46
N VAL A 63 7.54 -13.29 3.16
CA VAL A 63 8.53 -12.63 2.29
C VAL A 63 8.29 -11.13 2.21
N GLU A 64 7.04 -10.71 2.05
CA GLU A 64 6.66 -9.30 2.05
C GLU A 64 7.04 -8.61 3.37
N ASN A 65 6.78 -9.27 4.52
CA ASN A 65 7.17 -8.75 5.83
C ASN A 65 8.69 -8.55 5.94
N GLU A 66 9.49 -9.55 5.57
CA GLU A 66 10.94 -9.47 5.63
C GLU A 66 11.48 -8.31 4.78
N ILE A 67 11.00 -8.18 3.54
CA ILE A 67 11.45 -7.12 2.62
C ILE A 67 11.01 -5.74 3.09
N LEU A 68 9.75 -5.59 3.52
CA LEU A 68 9.25 -4.29 3.98
C LEU A 68 9.84 -3.86 5.31
N SER A 69 10.22 -4.79 6.18
CA SER A 69 10.87 -4.50 7.48
C SER A 69 12.30 -3.98 7.31
N ASP A 70 12.93 -4.28 6.17
CA ASP A 70 14.30 -3.87 5.85
C ASP A 70 14.37 -2.75 4.79
N ILE A 71 13.23 -2.26 4.31
CA ILE A 71 13.23 -1.23 3.26
C ILE A 71 13.83 0.08 3.79
N GLU A 72 14.86 0.57 3.09
CA GLU A 72 15.46 1.87 3.37
C GLU A 72 14.99 2.89 2.33
N ALA A 73 14.51 4.03 2.78
CA ALA A 73 14.02 5.08 1.92
C ALA A 73 14.18 6.46 2.56
N ASP A 74 14.41 7.46 1.73
CA ASP A 74 14.56 8.86 2.12
C ASP A 74 13.96 9.76 1.04
N ASP A 75 13.10 10.68 1.45
CA ASP A 75 12.29 11.53 0.55
C ASP A 75 11.56 10.71 -0.54
N THR A 76 10.86 9.67 -0.13
CA THR A 76 10.28 8.69 -1.04
C THR A 76 8.78 8.45 -0.76
N VAL A 77 8.00 8.37 -1.82
CA VAL A 77 6.64 7.80 -1.77
C VAL A 77 6.76 6.28 -1.98
N ILE A 78 6.32 5.51 -1.01
CA ILE A 78 6.35 4.04 -1.01
C ILE A 78 4.92 3.53 -1.21
N ALA A 79 4.65 2.89 -2.34
CA ALA A 79 3.39 2.19 -2.57
C ALA A 79 3.53 0.73 -2.11
N THR A 80 2.73 0.31 -1.14
CA THR A 80 2.75 -1.06 -0.62
C THR A 80 1.77 -1.97 -1.36
N GLY A 81 1.94 -3.29 -1.22
CA GLY A 81 0.92 -4.26 -1.58
C GLY A 81 -0.27 -4.21 -0.62
N GLY A 82 -1.43 -4.70 -1.05
CA GLY A 82 -2.63 -4.71 -0.22
C GLY A 82 -2.53 -5.59 1.03
N SER A 83 -1.62 -6.55 1.05
CA SER A 83 -1.37 -7.50 2.14
C SER A 83 -0.35 -7.02 3.18
N ALA A 84 0.35 -5.91 2.95
CA ALA A 84 1.37 -5.38 3.87
C ALA A 84 0.83 -5.21 5.31
N VAL A 85 -0.43 -4.86 5.47
CA VAL A 85 -1.10 -4.63 6.76
C VAL A 85 -1.30 -5.89 7.61
N TYR A 86 -1.06 -7.08 7.07
CA TYR A 86 -1.05 -8.30 7.86
C TYR A 86 0.21 -8.44 8.72
N SER A 87 1.27 -7.70 8.42
CA SER A 87 2.58 -7.81 9.06
C SER A 87 2.82 -6.62 9.99
N ASP A 88 2.65 -6.82 11.28
CA ASP A 88 2.81 -5.77 12.30
C ASP A 88 4.25 -5.22 12.34
N GLU A 89 5.25 -6.08 12.13
CA GLU A 89 6.66 -5.68 12.10
C GLU A 89 6.95 -4.74 10.91
N ALA A 90 6.52 -5.13 9.70
CA ALA A 90 6.66 -4.30 8.52
C ALA A 90 5.94 -2.94 8.68
N MET A 91 4.70 -2.96 9.18
CA MET A 91 3.93 -1.73 9.37
C MET A 91 4.54 -0.82 10.44
N ARG A 92 5.14 -1.39 11.50
CA ARG A 92 5.86 -0.62 12.50
C ARG A 92 7.09 0.06 11.91
N HIS A 93 7.91 -0.68 11.17
CA HIS A 93 9.07 -0.10 10.48
C HIS A 93 8.67 1.01 9.51
N LEU A 94 7.65 0.78 8.68
CA LEU A 94 7.15 1.79 7.73
C LEU A 94 6.65 3.06 8.45
N ALA A 95 6.01 2.92 9.62
CA ALA A 95 5.57 4.05 10.44
C ALA A 95 6.75 4.80 11.09
N GLU A 96 7.86 4.14 11.36
CA GLU A 96 9.09 4.76 11.87
C GLU A 96 9.77 5.64 10.80
N ILE A 97 9.74 5.23 9.54
CA ILE A 97 10.42 5.94 8.45
C ILE A 97 9.52 6.92 7.67
N GLY A 98 8.19 6.86 7.82
CA GLY A 98 7.27 7.69 7.03
C GLY A 98 5.90 7.86 7.65
N VAL A 99 5.07 8.67 6.99
CA VAL A 99 3.66 8.88 7.34
C VAL A 99 2.81 7.86 6.60
N ILE A 100 1.99 7.09 7.32
CA ILE A 100 1.10 6.08 6.74
C ILE A 100 -0.19 6.74 6.25
N VAL A 101 -0.41 6.68 4.95
CA VAL A 101 -1.61 7.22 4.28
C VAL A 101 -2.47 6.09 3.75
N TYR A 102 -3.67 5.97 4.26
CA TYR A 102 -4.68 5.04 3.75
C TYR A 102 -5.49 5.66 2.61
N LEU A 103 -5.42 5.06 1.44
CA LEU A 103 -6.28 5.42 0.30
C LEU A 103 -7.59 4.63 0.42
N GLU A 104 -8.61 5.29 0.96
CA GLU A 104 -9.92 4.69 1.16
C GLU A 104 -10.74 4.76 -0.14
N ILE A 105 -11.33 3.63 -0.50
CA ILE A 105 -12.27 3.50 -1.60
C ILE A 105 -13.45 2.63 -1.17
N GLY A 106 -14.66 2.99 -1.59
CA GLY A 106 -15.85 2.19 -1.31
C GLY A 106 -15.84 0.85 -2.04
N TYR A 107 -16.53 -0.14 -1.45
CA TYR A 107 -16.57 -1.50 -2.00
C TYR A 107 -17.11 -1.56 -3.44
N ASP A 108 -18.19 -0.84 -3.74
CA ASP A 108 -18.82 -0.87 -5.07
C ASP A 108 -17.90 -0.27 -6.15
N SER A 109 -17.18 0.80 -5.84
CA SER A 109 -16.18 1.37 -6.73
C SER A 109 -14.98 0.45 -6.92
N LEU A 110 -14.58 -0.26 -5.86
CA LEU A 110 -13.52 -1.25 -5.92
C LEU A 110 -13.89 -2.42 -6.86
N VAL A 111 -15.13 -2.93 -6.78
CA VAL A 111 -15.65 -3.96 -7.68
C VAL A 111 -15.55 -3.53 -9.13
N GLY A 112 -15.89 -2.28 -9.44
CA GLY A 112 -15.79 -1.74 -10.79
C GLY A 112 -14.36 -1.59 -11.32
N ARG A 113 -13.36 -1.49 -10.44
CA ARG A 113 -11.94 -1.33 -10.81
C ARG A 113 -11.19 -2.66 -10.89
N LEU A 114 -11.58 -3.64 -10.11
CA LEU A 114 -10.98 -4.96 -10.09
C LEU A 114 -11.72 -5.87 -11.07
N GLY A 115 -11.01 -6.32 -12.13
CA GLY A 115 -11.45 -7.45 -12.91
C GLY A 115 -11.28 -8.76 -12.14
N ASP A 116 -10.70 -9.77 -12.75
CA ASP A 116 -10.36 -11.01 -12.04
C ASP A 116 -9.24 -10.74 -11.02
N LEU A 117 -9.50 -11.05 -9.76
CA LEU A 117 -8.55 -10.89 -8.65
C LEU A 117 -7.30 -11.74 -8.83
N GLN A 118 -7.43 -12.90 -9.48
CA GLN A 118 -6.31 -13.81 -9.72
C GLN A 118 -5.31 -13.25 -10.73
N GLU A 119 -5.76 -12.49 -11.71
CA GLU A 119 -4.90 -11.89 -12.72
C GLU A 119 -4.02 -10.77 -12.16
N ARG A 120 -4.34 -10.23 -10.99
CA ARG A 120 -3.66 -9.08 -10.38
C ARG A 120 -2.72 -9.43 -9.23
N GLY A 121 -2.46 -10.72 -8.97
CA GLY A 121 -1.60 -11.15 -7.89
C GLY A 121 -2.11 -10.74 -6.50
N VAL A 122 -3.42 -10.74 -6.30
CA VAL A 122 -4.01 -10.42 -5.00
C VAL A 122 -3.79 -11.56 -4.01
N VAL A 123 -3.09 -11.28 -2.92
CA VAL A 123 -2.89 -12.25 -1.85
C VAL A 123 -4.11 -12.33 -0.96
N LEU A 124 -4.74 -13.49 -0.94
CA LEU A 124 -5.86 -13.83 -0.08
C LEU A 124 -5.33 -14.63 1.12
N LYS A 125 -5.36 -14.03 2.30
CA LYS A 125 -5.04 -14.75 3.54
C LYS A 125 -6.10 -15.84 3.76
N GLY A 126 -5.68 -17.09 3.92
CA GLY A 126 -6.58 -18.22 4.09
C GLY A 126 -6.85 -19.03 2.82
N GLY A 127 -6.24 -18.71 1.70
CA GLY A 127 -6.28 -19.50 0.47
C GLY A 127 -7.36 -19.12 -0.54
N MET A 128 -7.48 -19.91 -1.62
CA MET A 128 -8.50 -19.75 -2.65
C MET A 128 -9.90 -19.95 -2.07
N GLY A 129 -10.76 -18.95 -2.18
CA GLY A 129 -12.16 -19.04 -1.75
C GLY A 129 -12.70 -17.81 -1.03
N MET A 130 -11.84 -16.87 -0.63
CA MET A 130 -12.29 -15.61 -0.05
C MET A 130 -12.85 -14.70 -1.15
N SER A 131 -14.07 -14.22 -0.98
CA SER A 131 -14.68 -13.24 -1.87
C SER A 131 -14.03 -11.87 -1.70
N LEU A 132 -14.16 -10.99 -2.71
CA LEU A 132 -13.69 -9.61 -2.58
C LEU A 132 -14.35 -8.89 -1.39
N ARG A 133 -15.62 -9.17 -1.11
CA ARG A 133 -16.35 -8.60 0.03
C ARG A 133 -15.75 -9.04 1.37
N GLU A 134 -15.41 -10.31 1.50
CA GLU A 134 -14.75 -10.85 2.70
C GLU A 134 -13.35 -10.26 2.87
N LEU A 135 -12.59 -10.16 1.77
CA LEU A 135 -11.28 -9.53 1.77
C LEU A 135 -11.34 -8.05 2.18
N TYR A 136 -12.30 -7.32 1.63
CA TYR A 136 -12.54 -5.92 1.98
C TYR A 136 -12.88 -5.75 3.45
N ALA A 137 -13.80 -6.58 3.97
CA ALA A 137 -14.21 -6.56 5.36
C ALA A 137 -13.07 -6.93 6.33
N GLU A 138 -12.19 -7.86 5.94
CA GLU A 138 -11.03 -8.27 6.73
C GLU A 138 -9.94 -7.19 6.76
N ARG A 139 -9.63 -6.59 5.60
CA ARG A 139 -8.49 -5.66 5.48
C ARG A 139 -8.81 -4.23 5.90
N LYS A 140 -10.04 -3.75 5.70
CA LYS A 140 -10.42 -2.37 6.03
C LYS A 140 -10.06 -1.98 7.47
N PRO A 141 -10.40 -2.76 8.51
CA PRO A 141 -10.01 -2.43 9.88
C PRO A 141 -8.49 -2.39 10.09
N LEU A 142 -7.72 -3.18 9.34
CA LEU A 142 -6.26 -3.16 9.41
C LEU A 142 -5.68 -1.89 8.78
N TYR A 143 -6.21 -1.43 7.66
CA TYR A 143 -5.81 -0.15 7.08
C TYR A 143 -6.11 1.01 8.05
N GLU A 144 -7.30 1.01 8.65
CA GLU A 144 -7.71 2.01 9.64
C GLU A 144 -6.83 1.99 10.89
N LYS A 145 -6.38 0.79 11.32
CA LYS A 145 -5.48 0.64 12.48
C LYS A 145 -4.14 1.33 12.28
N TYR A 146 -3.56 1.23 11.09
CA TYR A 146 -2.21 1.74 10.83
C TYR A 146 -2.19 3.15 10.22
N ALA A 147 -3.29 3.61 9.67
CA ALA A 147 -3.37 4.91 9.01
C ALA A 147 -3.18 6.07 9.99
N GLU A 148 -2.27 6.96 9.67
CA GLU A 148 -2.16 8.28 10.31
C GLU A 148 -3.01 9.31 9.58
N VAL A 149 -3.09 9.18 8.26
CA VAL A 149 -3.94 10.00 7.39
C VAL A 149 -4.81 9.09 6.55
N THR A 150 -6.12 9.33 6.52
CA THR A 150 -7.04 8.64 5.62
C THR A 150 -7.57 9.61 4.58
N VAL A 151 -7.41 9.25 3.31
CA VAL A 151 -7.87 10.05 2.18
C VAL A 151 -8.87 9.23 1.36
N ASN A 152 -10.11 9.70 1.31
CA ASN A 152 -11.12 9.11 0.44
C ASN A 152 -10.83 9.50 -1.01
N VAL A 153 -10.63 8.51 -1.87
CA VAL A 153 -10.31 8.67 -3.30
C VAL A 153 -11.48 8.27 -4.21
N GLU A 154 -12.66 8.12 -3.62
CA GLU A 154 -13.90 7.82 -4.34
C GLU A 154 -14.16 8.88 -5.41
N ASP A 155 -14.57 8.44 -6.60
CA ASP A 155 -14.94 9.30 -7.74
C ASP A 155 -13.86 10.28 -8.22
N LEU A 156 -12.62 10.13 -7.76
CA LEU A 156 -11.50 10.96 -8.18
C LEU A 156 -10.68 10.30 -9.29
N ASN A 157 -10.24 11.09 -10.26
CA ASN A 157 -9.16 10.67 -11.13
C ASN A 157 -7.81 10.70 -10.36
N ILE A 158 -6.79 10.05 -10.92
CA ILE A 158 -5.50 9.88 -10.26
C ILE A 158 -4.86 11.22 -9.86
N THR A 159 -4.90 12.22 -10.72
CA THR A 159 -4.30 13.54 -10.45
C THR A 159 -5.03 14.26 -9.31
N ALA A 160 -6.36 14.23 -9.31
CA ALA A 160 -7.17 14.83 -8.24
C ALA A 160 -6.95 14.10 -6.90
N ALA A 161 -6.87 12.77 -6.94
CA ALA A 161 -6.58 11.96 -5.75
C ALA A 161 -5.18 12.26 -5.18
N ALA A 162 -4.15 12.33 -6.03
CA ALA A 162 -2.79 12.67 -5.61
C ALA A 162 -2.70 14.07 -4.99
N ARG A 163 -3.38 15.06 -5.58
CA ARG A 163 -3.47 16.41 -5.00
C ARG A 163 -4.19 16.44 -3.66
N ARG A 164 -5.25 15.65 -3.49
CA ARG A 164 -5.95 15.53 -2.22
C ARG A 164 -5.07 14.94 -1.13
N VAL A 165 -4.25 13.93 -1.45
CA VAL A 165 -3.25 13.39 -0.53
C VAL A 165 -2.21 14.45 -0.15
N ALA A 166 -1.65 15.16 -1.12
CA ALA A 166 -0.69 16.24 -0.88
C ALA A 166 -1.26 17.31 0.05
N CYS A 167 -2.51 17.79 -0.21
CA CYS A 167 -3.18 18.75 0.66
C CYS A 167 -3.40 18.22 2.08
N ALA A 168 -3.76 16.94 2.23
CA ALA A 168 -3.97 16.35 3.56
C ALA A 168 -2.67 16.28 4.36
N LEU A 169 -1.54 16.04 3.69
CA LEU A 169 -0.21 16.03 4.32
C LEU A 169 0.26 17.42 4.71
N ASP A 170 0.07 18.44 3.85
CA ASP A 170 0.44 19.83 4.13
C ASP A 170 -0.32 20.38 5.35
N HIS A 171 -1.56 19.97 5.54
CA HIS A 171 -2.34 20.37 6.72
C HIS A 171 -1.88 19.69 8.02
N CYS A 172 -1.20 18.54 7.93
CA CYS A 172 -0.57 17.91 9.10
C CYS A 172 0.70 18.62 9.55
N GLU A 173 1.39 19.35 8.65
CA GLU A 173 2.59 20.13 8.98
C GLU A 173 2.29 21.51 9.57
N THR A 174 1.09 22.03 9.41
CA THR A 174 0.69 23.37 9.90
C THR A 174 0.18 23.42 11.34
N PHE A 175 0.27 22.32 12.08
CA PHE A 175 -0.13 22.24 13.50
C PHE A 175 1.07 22.08 14.47
N GLU A 176 2.24 22.62 14.13
CA GLU A 176 3.32 22.87 15.10
C GLU A 176 3.28 24.31 15.62
#